data_e57762f5a8114afeb6574b8693448de5
#
_entry.id   e57762f5a8114afeb6574b8693448de5
#
_cell.length_a   1.000
_cell.length_b   1.000
_cell.length_c   1.000
_cell.angle_alpha   90.00
_cell.angle_beta   90.00
_cell.angle_gamma   90.00
#
_symmetry.space_group_name_H-M   'P 1'
#
loop_
_entity.id
_entity.type
_entity.pdbx_description
1 polymer ?
#
loop_
_entity_poly.entity_id
_entity_poly.type
_entity_poly.pdbx_seq_one_letter_code
_entity_poly.pdbx_strand_id
1 'polypeptide(L)'
;MIRFRHKGDFSKATRFLERAKEAVRLGELDKYGREGVAALASATPVDSGLTASSWYYEIVNRNGSAKITFYNSNIQNGVPIAIILQYGHGTRNGGWVQGRDYINPAIQPIFDKIANQAWKEVTKL
;
A
#
# COMPACT_ATOMS: atom_id res chain seq x y z
N MET A 1 -7.01 -7.40 3.19
CA MET A 1 -5.96 -6.52 3.72
C MET A 1 -4.71 -6.64 2.86
N ILE A 2 -4.26 -5.54 2.35
CA ILE A 2 -3.05 -5.52 1.53
C ILE A 2 -1.92 -5.01 2.41
N ARG A 3 -0.95 -5.86 2.66
CA ARG A 3 0.31 -5.46 3.29
C ARG A 3 1.36 -5.38 2.21
N PHE A 4 1.98 -4.23 2.08
CA PHE A 4 3.05 -4.06 1.13
C PHE A 4 4.33 -4.60 1.76
N ARG A 5 4.65 -5.85 1.37
CA ARG A 5 5.92 -6.46 1.71
C ARG A 5 6.71 -6.60 0.42
N HIS A 6 7.82 -5.97 0.34
CA HIS A 6 8.74 -6.20 -0.75
C HIS A 6 9.41 -7.56 -0.56
N LYS A 7 9.41 -8.35 -1.62
CA LYS A 7 10.26 -9.54 -1.69
C LYS A 7 11.65 -9.10 -2.09
N GLY A 8 12.63 -9.40 -1.28
CA GLY A 8 14.01 -9.04 -1.53
C GLY A 8 14.72 -8.67 -0.24
N ASP A 9 15.98 -8.34 -0.35
CA ASP A 9 16.76 -7.95 0.82
C ASP A 9 16.49 -6.49 1.17
N PHE A 10 15.44 -6.28 1.95
CA PHE A 10 15.10 -4.98 2.50
C PHE A 10 15.59 -4.79 3.93
N SER A 11 16.48 -5.65 4.42
CA SER A 11 16.94 -5.58 5.80
C SER A 11 17.55 -4.22 6.14
N LYS A 12 18.35 -3.64 5.25
CA LYS A 12 18.92 -2.30 5.44
C LYS A 12 17.86 -1.22 5.38
N ALA A 13 16.93 -1.32 4.43
CA ALA A 13 15.82 -0.38 4.32
C ALA A 13 14.89 -0.50 5.52
N THR A 14 14.62 -1.71 6.00
CA THR A 14 13.79 -1.95 7.18
C THR A 14 14.43 -1.35 8.43
N ARG A 15 15.73 -1.57 8.65
CA ARG A 15 16.47 -0.99 9.78
C ARG A 15 16.49 0.54 9.69
N PHE A 16 16.69 1.06 8.51
CA PHE A 16 16.66 2.48 8.27
C PHE A 16 15.28 3.06 8.58
N LEU A 17 14.21 2.42 8.10
CA LEU A 17 12.84 2.81 8.38
C LEU A 17 12.51 2.71 9.87
N GLU A 18 13.01 1.70 10.58
CA GLU A 18 12.82 1.58 12.02
C GLU A 18 13.48 2.71 12.79
N ARG A 19 14.68 3.12 12.41
CA ARG A 19 15.35 4.28 13.00
C ARG A 19 14.68 5.59 12.63
N ALA A 20 14.17 5.68 11.42
CA ALA A 20 13.50 6.88 10.93
C ALA A 20 12.08 7.04 11.47
N LYS A 21 11.44 5.96 11.94
CA LYS A 21 10.09 6.00 12.52
C LYS A 21 9.95 6.98 13.67
N GLU A 22 11.00 7.19 14.44
CA GLU A 22 11.00 8.16 15.53
C GLU A 22 11.04 9.61 15.03
N ALA A 23 11.53 9.81 13.82
CA ALA A 23 11.72 11.14 13.23
C ALA A 23 10.53 11.59 12.38
N VAL A 24 9.73 10.64 11.85
CA VAL A 24 8.58 10.95 11.00
C VAL A 24 7.35 11.20 11.86
N ARG A 25 6.78 12.41 11.74
CA ARG A 25 5.58 12.79 12.46
C ARG A 25 4.36 12.07 11.89
N LEU A 26 3.42 11.69 12.79
CA LEU A 26 2.18 11.02 12.41
C LEU A 26 1.37 11.78 11.35
N GLY A 27 1.39 13.12 11.40
CA GLY A 27 0.70 13.94 10.39
C GLY A 27 1.25 13.79 8.98
N GLU A 28 2.55 13.53 8.85
CA GLU A 28 3.18 13.28 7.56
C GLU A 28 2.79 11.90 7.02
N LEU A 29 2.69 10.90 7.88
CA LEU A 29 2.21 9.58 7.48
C LEU A 29 0.77 9.62 6.98
N ASP A 30 -0.08 10.43 7.61
CA ASP A 30 -1.46 10.64 7.16
C ASP A 30 -1.50 11.23 5.75
N LYS A 31 -0.64 12.19 5.46
CA LYS A 31 -0.49 12.74 4.10
C LYS A 31 -0.15 11.64 3.09
N TYR A 32 0.83 10.80 3.40
CA TYR A 32 1.22 9.68 2.53
C TYR A 32 0.13 8.63 2.41
N GLY A 33 -0.64 8.42 3.48
CA GLY A 33 -1.82 7.55 3.42
C GLY A 33 -2.84 8.04 2.39
N ARG A 34 -3.16 9.32 2.41
CA ARG A 34 -4.07 9.93 1.45
C ARG A 34 -3.53 9.88 0.02
N GLU A 35 -2.24 10.16 -0.17
CA GLU A 35 -1.59 10.06 -1.48
C GLU A 35 -1.60 8.62 -2.00
N GLY A 36 -1.34 7.65 -1.12
CA GLY A 36 -1.37 6.24 -1.48
C GLY A 36 -2.76 5.76 -1.89
N VAL A 37 -3.79 6.16 -1.18
CA VAL A 37 -5.19 5.86 -1.54
C VAL A 37 -5.52 6.45 -2.91
N ALA A 38 -5.15 7.70 -3.16
CA ALA A 38 -5.39 8.34 -4.46
C ALA A 38 -4.66 7.62 -5.59
N ALA A 39 -3.40 7.23 -5.37
CA ALA A 39 -2.61 6.50 -6.36
C ALA A 39 -3.21 5.11 -6.66
N LEU A 40 -3.61 4.38 -5.63
CA LEU A 40 -4.25 3.08 -5.78
C LEU A 40 -5.60 3.19 -6.50
N ALA A 41 -6.40 4.20 -6.15
CA ALA A 41 -7.68 4.44 -6.81
C ALA A 41 -7.48 4.74 -8.32
N SER A 42 -6.49 5.57 -8.65
CA SER A 42 -6.20 5.91 -10.05
C SER A 42 -5.70 4.72 -10.86
N ALA A 43 -4.95 3.82 -10.24
CA ALA A 43 -4.36 2.66 -10.90
C ALA A 43 -5.30 1.46 -11.01
N THR A 44 -6.35 1.41 -10.19
CA THR A 44 -7.28 0.28 -10.16
C THR A 44 -8.02 0.13 -11.49
N PRO A 45 -8.04 -1.07 -12.10
CA PRO A 45 -8.82 -1.30 -13.32
C PRO A 45 -10.30 -0.96 -13.09
N VAL A 46 -10.88 -0.17 -14.01
CA VAL A 46 -12.21 0.37 -13.80
C VAL A 46 -13.24 -0.42 -14.62
N ASP A 47 -13.90 -1.41 -14.00
CA ASP A 47 -15.11 -1.99 -14.56
C ASP A 47 -16.36 -1.33 -13.96
N SER A 48 -16.43 -1.16 -12.65
CA SER A 48 -17.58 -0.56 -11.98
C SER A 48 -17.25 0.70 -11.19
N GLY A 49 -15.99 1.00 -11.00
CA GLY A 49 -15.54 2.10 -10.14
C GLY A 49 -15.63 1.80 -8.64
N LEU A 50 -16.33 0.75 -8.23
CA LEU A 50 -16.51 0.43 -6.82
C LEU A 50 -15.18 0.05 -6.15
N THR A 51 -14.38 -0.78 -6.81
CA THR A 51 -13.06 -1.17 -6.27
C THR A 51 -12.16 0.04 -6.15
N ALA A 52 -12.12 0.90 -7.17
CA ALA A 52 -11.31 2.11 -7.17
C ALA A 52 -11.69 3.06 -6.02
N SER A 53 -12.97 3.16 -5.69
CA SER A 53 -13.47 4.05 -4.63
C SER A 53 -13.44 3.42 -3.23
N SER A 54 -13.02 2.17 -3.11
CA SER A 54 -13.07 1.42 -1.85
C SER A 54 -11.74 1.35 -1.11
N TRP A 55 -10.71 2.01 -1.61
CA TRP A 55 -9.40 2.06 -0.95
C TRP A 55 -9.44 2.97 0.29
N TYR A 56 -8.78 2.52 1.34
CA TYR A 56 -8.57 3.32 2.54
C TYR A 56 -7.27 2.89 3.22
N TYR A 57 -6.81 3.66 4.18
CA TYR A 57 -5.60 3.36 4.91
C TYR A 57 -5.83 3.45 6.41
N GLU A 58 -4.94 2.85 7.16
CA GLU A 58 -4.93 2.88 8.61
C GLU A 58 -3.51 3.07 9.10
N ILE A 59 -3.33 3.93 10.09
CA ILE A 59 -2.04 4.13 10.74
C ILE A 59 -2.16 3.61 12.16
N VAL A 60 -1.28 2.68 12.52
CA VAL A 60 -1.20 2.13 13.87
C VAL A 60 0.13 2.54 14.49
N ASN A 61 0.08 3.19 15.65
CA ASN A 61 1.26 3.58 16.40
C ASN A 61 1.35 2.72 17.66
N ARG A 62 2.41 1.91 17.76
CA ARG A 62 2.68 1.06 18.93
C ARG A 62 4.15 1.16 19.29
N ASN A 63 4.42 1.45 20.57
CA ASN A 63 5.79 1.47 21.10
C ASN A 63 6.76 2.33 20.30
N GLY A 64 6.30 3.51 19.85
CA GLY A 64 7.12 4.42 19.05
C GLY A 64 7.27 4.02 17.59
N SER A 65 6.65 2.91 17.16
CA SER A 65 6.63 2.47 15.77
C SER A 65 5.30 2.80 15.12
N ALA A 66 5.34 3.46 13.96
CA ALA A 66 4.15 3.72 13.16
C ALA A 66 4.11 2.77 11.97
N LYS A 67 2.92 2.20 11.70
CA LYS A 67 2.69 1.30 10.58
C LYS A 67 1.52 1.83 9.78
N ILE A 68 1.72 1.99 8.48
CA ILE A 68 0.65 2.33 7.55
C ILE A 68 0.24 1.09 6.78
N THR A 69 -1.07 0.85 6.70
CA THR A 69 -1.63 -0.30 5.98
C THR A 69 -2.74 0.21 5.05
N PHE A 70 -2.71 -0.25 3.81
CA PHE A 70 -3.74 0.07 2.83
C PHE A 70 -4.71 -1.11 2.70
N TYR A 71 -5.99 -0.79 2.66
CA TYR A 71 -7.08 -1.77 2.58
C TYR A 71 -8.02 -1.41 1.45
N ASN A 72 -8.72 -2.43 0.95
CA ASN A 72 -9.86 -2.21 0.06
C ASN A 72 -11.08 -2.93 0.61
N SER A 73 -12.18 -2.19 0.78
CA SER A 73 -13.40 -2.71 1.41
C SER A 73 -14.32 -3.46 0.44
N ASN A 74 -13.99 -3.49 -0.86
CA ASN A 74 -14.83 -4.20 -1.82
C ASN A 74 -14.58 -5.71 -1.78
N ILE A 75 -15.35 -6.38 -0.94
CA ILE A 75 -15.34 -7.83 -0.80
C ILE A 75 -16.70 -8.35 -1.26
N GLN A 76 -16.70 -9.21 -2.28
CA GLN A 76 -17.90 -9.79 -2.88
C GLN A 76 -17.90 -11.30 -2.67
N ASN A 77 -18.92 -11.84 -1.97
CA ASN A 77 -19.02 -13.27 -1.66
C ASN A 77 -17.74 -13.82 -1.01
N GLY A 78 -17.15 -13.05 -0.09
CA GLY A 78 -15.91 -13.41 0.58
C GLY A 78 -14.64 -13.20 -0.26
N VAL A 79 -14.76 -12.69 -1.49
CA VAL A 79 -13.62 -12.49 -2.40
C VAL A 79 -13.18 -11.03 -2.40
N PRO A 80 -11.92 -10.74 -2.05
CA PRO A 80 -11.37 -9.38 -2.13
C PRO A 80 -11.07 -9.03 -3.58
N ILE A 81 -11.91 -8.21 -4.18
CA ILE A 81 -11.87 -7.91 -5.61
C ILE A 81 -10.54 -7.24 -6.01
N ALA A 82 -10.02 -6.32 -5.21
CA ALA A 82 -8.75 -5.65 -5.51
C ALA A 82 -7.59 -6.65 -5.66
N ILE A 83 -7.60 -7.72 -4.88
CA ILE A 83 -6.56 -8.74 -4.90
C ILE A 83 -6.65 -9.61 -6.16
N ILE A 84 -7.85 -10.03 -6.53
CA ILE A 84 -7.99 -10.86 -7.73
C ILE A 84 -7.71 -10.08 -9.03
N LEU A 85 -7.92 -8.77 -9.03
CA LEU A 85 -7.51 -7.92 -10.16
C LEU A 85 -5.99 -7.87 -10.30
N GLN A 86 -5.27 -7.89 -9.18
CA GLN A 86 -3.82 -7.89 -9.17
C GLN A 86 -3.22 -9.22 -9.65
N TYR A 87 -3.74 -10.33 -9.14
CA TYR A 87 -3.14 -11.64 -9.33
C TYR A 87 -3.84 -12.53 -10.36
N GLY A 88 -5.05 -12.17 -10.76
CA GLY A 88 -5.87 -13.00 -11.62
C GLY A 88 -6.70 -14.02 -10.83
N HIS A 89 -7.59 -14.70 -11.50
CA HIS A 89 -8.47 -15.67 -10.85
C HIS A 89 -9.05 -16.67 -11.84
N GLY A 90 -9.47 -17.83 -11.32
CA GLY A 90 -10.21 -18.82 -12.09
C GLY A 90 -11.66 -18.42 -12.29
N THR A 91 -12.25 -18.90 -13.38
CA THR A 91 -13.67 -18.72 -13.68
C THR A 91 -14.44 -20.00 -13.43
N ARG A 92 -15.79 -19.91 -13.36
CA ARG A 92 -16.66 -21.07 -13.16
C ARG A 92 -16.51 -22.15 -14.25
N ASN A 93 -16.13 -21.74 -15.44
CA ASN A 93 -16.00 -22.64 -16.61
C ASN A 93 -14.61 -23.23 -16.76
N GLY A 94 -13.78 -23.17 -15.73
CA GLY A 94 -12.41 -23.67 -15.76
C GLY A 94 -11.43 -22.77 -16.49
N GLY A 95 -11.84 -21.56 -16.89
CA GLY A 95 -10.98 -20.56 -17.50
C GLY A 95 -10.17 -19.78 -16.46
N TRP A 96 -9.38 -18.84 -16.97
CA TRP A 96 -8.54 -17.99 -16.15
C TRP A 96 -8.63 -16.55 -16.64
N VAL A 97 -8.80 -15.62 -15.69
CA VAL A 97 -8.69 -14.18 -15.97
C VAL A 97 -7.33 -13.72 -15.49
N GLN A 98 -6.53 -13.18 -16.41
CA GLN A 98 -5.18 -12.72 -16.11
C GLN A 98 -5.20 -11.50 -15.21
N GLY A 99 -4.37 -11.54 -14.18
CA GLY A 99 -4.16 -10.39 -13.31
C GLY A 99 -3.30 -9.33 -13.98
N ARG A 100 -3.34 -8.13 -13.41
CA ARG A 100 -2.52 -7.01 -13.85
C ARG A 100 -1.86 -6.40 -12.60
N ASP A 101 -0.53 -6.31 -12.62
CA ASP A 101 0.23 -5.69 -11.54
C ASP A 101 -0.01 -4.17 -11.55
N TYR A 102 -0.97 -3.72 -10.78
CA TYR A 102 -1.30 -2.30 -10.67
C TYR A 102 -1.00 -1.74 -9.27
N ILE A 103 -1.04 -2.59 -8.25
CA ILE A 103 -0.86 -2.17 -6.85
C ILE A 103 0.60 -1.75 -6.61
N ASN A 104 1.55 -2.59 -6.98
CA ASN A 104 2.97 -2.31 -6.74
C ASN A 104 3.47 -1.04 -7.43
N PRO A 105 3.21 -0.82 -8.73
CA PRO A 105 3.60 0.43 -9.38
C PRO A 105 2.92 1.67 -8.78
N ALA A 106 1.70 1.54 -8.31
CA ALA A 106 0.97 2.66 -7.72
C ALA A 106 1.54 3.09 -6.37
N ILE A 107 1.92 2.11 -5.52
CA ILE A 107 2.32 2.39 -4.15
C ILE A 107 3.83 2.63 -4.00
N GLN A 108 4.65 2.12 -4.93
CA GLN A 108 6.10 2.26 -4.85
C GLN A 108 6.56 3.72 -4.74
N PRO A 109 6.05 4.68 -5.53
CA PRO A 109 6.43 6.08 -5.38
C PRO A 109 6.10 6.66 -4.00
N ILE A 110 5.04 6.18 -3.37
CA ILE A 110 4.65 6.62 -2.02
C ILE A 110 5.67 6.12 -0.99
N PHE A 111 6.09 4.87 -1.08
CA PHE A 111 7.14 4.33 -0.22
C PHE A 111 8.46 5.06 -0.42
N ASP A 112 8.80 5.40 -1.66
CA ASP A 112 10.02 6.15 -1.97
C ASP A 112 9.97 7.54 -1.32
N LYS A 113 8.83 8.21 -1.35
CA LYS A 113 8.64 9.50 -0.67
C LYS A 113 8.80 9.37 0.84
N ILE A 114 8.22 8.34 1.44
CA ILE A 114 8.34 8.09 2.88
C ILE A 114 9.80 7.85 3.24
N ALA A 115 10.49 7.02 2.48
CA ALA A 115 11.90 6.72 2.71
C ALA A 115 12.78 7.96 2.58
N ASN A 116 12.54 8.79 1.55
CA ASN A 116 13.28 10.03 1.34
C ASN A 116 13.04 11.05 2.47
N GLN A 117 11.80 11.19 2.91
CA GLN A 117 11.47 12.07 4.02
C GLN A 117 12.12 11.60 5.32
N ALA A 118 12.08 10.30 5.59
CA ALA A 118 12.71 9.72 6.75
C ALA A 118 14.24 9.93 6.72
N TRP A 119 14.85 9.77 5.55
CA TRP A 119 16.28 10.04 5.37
C TRP A 119 16.63 11.49 5.68
N LYS A 120 15.85 12.43 5.18
CA LYS A 120 16.05 13.87 5.44
C LYS A 120 15.97 14.19 6.92
N GLU A 121 15.00 13.62 7.62
CA GLU A 121 14.84 13.83 9.06
C GLU A 121 16.01 13.24 9.86
N VAL A 122 16.47 12.05 9.51
CA VAL A 122 17.60 11.39 10.15
C VAL A 122 18.90 12.15 9.91
N THR A 123 19.12 12.68 8.71
CA THR A 123 20.35 13.40 8.36
C THR A 123 20.43 14.81 8.92
N LYS A 124 19.31 15.37 9.40
CA LYS A 124 19.31 16.65 10.12
C LYS A 124 19.73 16.52 11.59
N LEU A 125 19.76 15.31 12.07
CA LEU A 125 20.17 15.02 13.43
C LEU A 125 21.69 14.89 13.53
#